data_3b5953947ede176ec5f602f5530e8901
#
_entry.id   3b5953947ede176ec5f602f5530e8901
#
_cell.length_a   1.000
_cell.length_b   1.000
_cell.length_c   1.000
_cell.angle_alpha   90.00
_cell.angle_beta   90.00
_cell.angle_gamma   90.00
#
_symmetry.space_group_name_H-M   'P 1'
#
loop_
_entity.id
_entity.type
_entity.pdbx_description
1 polymer ?
#
loop_
_entity_poly.entity_id
_entity_poly.type
_entity_poly.pdbx_seq_one_letter_code
_entity_poly.pdbx_strand_id
1 'polypeptide(L)'
;MIPDLSVDGVDVHVANIARDGYSIMHNAIEPQLLAALHDEIERLQQVRPGGDIPPGPFTGYVTRRWFDLLNDADLWQEVAVHPWIMQILPQVLGDGFLLSTMGTAVVGHDESAQAVHVDDSVYSFPRPHPNLVCNTMWALTDFTEATGATRVVPGSQDFEHDPALTEAYDTEALLMPAGSIALVLGSCYHGAGANTSGEDRIALTINYCNGCMRQQENLMLGIHPSRMLSFAPELQDLLGFKTSVGAGHIFAQDPRLEMQRHYADQITHDNFLDRRNDLHNERTGAKT
;
A
#
# COMPACT_ATOMS: atom_id res chain seq x y z
N MET A 1 20.13 -6.65 8.61
CA MET A 1 20.58 -7.89 7.90
C MET A 1 19.39 -8.25 7.03
N ILE A 2 19.55 -8.25 5.70
CA ILE A 2 18.46 -8.64 4.78
C ILE A 2 18.03 -10.05 5.17
N PRO A 3 16.73 -10.34 5.39
CA PRO A 3 16.25 -11.68 5.70
C PRO A 3 16.81 -12.66 4.65
N ASP A 4 17.21 -13.84 5.09
CA ASP A 4 17.70 -14.85 4.16
C ASP A 4 16.54 -15.28 3.25
N LEU A 5 16.47 -14.68 2.05
CA LEU A 5 15.50 -14.97 1.00
C LEU A 5 15.53 -16.44 0.54
N SER A 6 16.47 -17.25 1.08
CA SER A 6 16.68 -18.64 0.65
C SER A 6 15.70 -19.64 1.23
N VAL A 7 14.93 -19.33 2.28
CA VAL A 7 14.09 -20.31 2.96
C VAL A 7 12.78 -20.59 2.24
N ASP A 8 12.19 -19.55 1.60
CA ASP A 8 11.00 -19.68 0.73
C ASP A 8 11.22 -18.87 -0.55
N GLY A 9 12.24 -19.10 -1.30
CA GLY A 9 12.75 -18.30 -2.41
C GLY A 9 11.68 -17.48 -3.17
N VAL A 10 12.08 -16.35 -3.72
CA VAL A 10 11.23 -15.44 -4.50
C VAL A 10 10.30 -16.18 -5.47
N ASP A 11 10.82 -17.25 -6.11
CA ASP A 11 10.08 -18.05 -7.09
C ASP A 11 8.85 -18.76 -6.49
N VAL A 12 8.92 -19.18 -5.20
CA VAL A 12 7.78 -19.82 -4.50
C VAL A 12 6.64 -18.80 -4.32
N HIS A 13 6.97 -17.57 -3.91
CA HIS A 13 5.98 -16.53 -3.74
C HIS A 13 5.35 -16.11 -5.07
N VAL A 14 6.14 -15.97 -6.13
CA VAL A 14 5.64 -15.69 -7.48
C VAL A 14 4.71 -16.81 -7.96
N ALA A 15 5.09 -18.09 -7.75
CA ALA A 15 4.26 -19.22 -8.13
C ALA A 15 2.94 -19.28 -7.33
N ASN A 16 2.98 -19.00 -6.02
CA ASN A 16 1.77 -18.94 -5.19
C ASN A 16 0.85 -17.81 -5.66
N ILE A 17 1.37 -16.60 -5.91
CA ILE A 17 0.59 -15.46 -6.42
C ILE A 17 -0.06 -15.82 -7.76
N ALA A 18 0.66 -16.49 -8.66
CA ALA A 18 0.13 -16.88 -9.96
C ALA A 18 -0.99 -17.94 -9.83
N ARG A 19 -0.88 -18.88 -8.88
CA ARG A 19 -1.84 -19.98 -8.67
C ARG A 19 -3.06 -19.52 -7.89
N ASP A 20 -2.83 -18.85 -6.75
CA ASP A 20 -3.86 -18.58 -5.74
C ASP A 20 -4.30 -17.13 -5.69
N GLY A 21 -3.59 -16.22 -6.38
CA GLY A 21 -3.83 -14.77 -6.32
C GLY A 21 -3.15 -14.09 -5.12
N TYR A 22 -2.49 -14.84 -4.23
CA TYR A 22 -1.81 -14.29 -3.06
C TYR A 22 -0.63 -15.16 -2.59
N SER A 23 0.21 -14.58 -1.72
CA SER A 23 1.24 -15.31 -0.97
C SER A 23 1.56 -14.61 0.34
N ILE A 24 1.92 -15.35 1.38
CA ILE A 24 2.33 -14.81 2.69
C ILE A 24 3.82 -15.08 2.90
N MET A 25 4.55 -14.04 3.28
CA MET A 25 5.94 -14.09 3.70
C MET A 25 6.00 -13.90 5.22
N HIS A 26 6.32 -14.95 5.94
CA HIS A 26 6.48 -14.89 7.40
C HIS A 26 7.83 -14.29 7.77
N ASN A 27 7.87 -13.53 8.88
CA ASN A 27 9.10 -12.89 9.40
C ASN A 27 9.81 -12.03 8.32
N ALA A 28 9.04 -11.37 7.47
CA ALA A 28 9.55 -10.57 6.36
C ALA A 28 9.98 -9.17 6.81
N ILE A 29 9.46 -8.67 7.91
CA ILE A 29 9.77 -7.35 8.47
C ILE A 29 10.83 -7.52 9.56
N GLU A 30 11.95 -6.83 9.44
CA GLU A 30 13.00 -6.84 10.47
C GLU A 30 12.46 -6.31 11.80
N PRO A 31 12.84 -6.90 12.96
CA PRO A 31 12.31 -6.47 14.26
C PRO A 31 12.52 -4.97 14.55
N GLN A 32 13.62 -4.38 14.09
CA GLN A 32 13.90 -2.96 14.26
C GLN A 32 12.95 -2.10 13.43
N LEU A 33 12.67 -2.49 12.18
CA LEU A 33 11.73 -1.81 11.32
C LEU A 33 10.30 -1.94 11.88
N LEU A 34 9.92 -3.14 12.35
CA LEU A 34 8.61 -3.37 12.95
C LEU A 34 8.39 -2.47 14.18
N ALA A 35 9.38 -2.36 15.07
CA ALA A 35 9.32 -1.48 16.23
C ALA A 35 9.19 0.00 15.81
N ALA A 36 10.00 0.46 14.86
CA ALA A 36 9.95 1.83 14.37
C ALA A 36 8.60 2.17 13.70
N LEU A 37 7.99 1.19 13.02
CA LEU A 37 6.65 1.34 12.44
C LEU A 37 5.56 1.46 13.52
N HIS A 38 5.67 0.74 14.62
CA HIS A 38 4.77 0.90 15.76
C HIS A 38 4.86 2.31 16.36
N ASP A 39 6.09 2.78 16.62
CA ASP A 39 6.32 4.12 17.15
C ASP A 39 5.75 5.21 16.22
N GLU A 40 5.91 5.04 14.92
CA GLU A 40 5.40 5.97 13.93
C GLU A 40 3.86 5.96 13.84
N ILE A 41 3.22 4.78 13.91
CA ILE A 41 1.75 4.69 13.98
C ILE A 41 1.24 5.39 15.26
N GLU A 42 1.90 5.21 16.39
CA GLU A 42 1.55 5.90 17.61
C GLU A 42 1.67 7.42 17.46
N ARG A 43 2.76 7.90 16.85
CA ARG A 43 2.94 9.32 16.53
C ARG A 43 1.82 9.85 15.61
N LEU A 44 1.47 9.12 14.56
CA LEU A 44 0.38 9.49 13.64
C LEU A 44 -0.97 9.60 14.36
N GLN A 45 -1.25 8.69 15.28
CA GLN A 45 -2.47 8.75 16.11
C GLN A 45 -2.51 10.00 17.01
N GLN A 46 -1.35 10.47 17.47
CA GLN A 46 -1.26 11.67 18.30
C GLN A 46 -1.41 12.96 17.50
N VAL A 47 -0.78 13.05 16.32
CA VAL A 47 -0.74 14.28 15.51
C VAL A 47 -1.91 14.44 14.55
N ARG A 48 -2.50 13.31 14.11
CA ARG A 48 -3.67 13.26 13.21
C ARG A 48 -4.71 12.28 13.73
N PRO A 49 -5.32 12.56 14.92
CA PRO A 49 -6.30 11.66 15.53
C PRO A 49 -7.48 11.43 14.59
N GLY A 50 -7.92 10.17 14.48
CA GLY A 50 -9.04 9.78 13.64
C GLY A 50 -8.68 9.42 12.18
N GLY A 51 -7.44 9.64 11.74
CA GLY A 51 -6.99 9.35 10.38
C GLY A 51 -7.34 10.45 9.37
N ASP A 52 -6.99 10.22 8.09
CA ASP A 52 -7.08 11.23 7.02
C ASP A 52 -8.37 11.11 6.19
N ILE A 53 -9.13 10.04 6.35
CA ILE A 53 -10.37 9.82 5.61
C ILE A 53 -11.56 9.58 6.54
N PRO A 54 -12.74 10.06 6.16
CA PRO A 54 -13.94 9.87 6.97
C PRO A 54 -14.35 8.39 7.02
N PRO A 55 -14.99 7.95 8.13
CA PRO A 55 -15.60 6.63 8.22
C PRO A 55 -16.63 6.37 7.13
N GLY A 56 -16.71 5.12 6.66
CA GLY A 56 -17.67 4.74 5.63
C GLY A 56 -17.71 3.22 5.40
N PRO A 57 -18.65 2.75 4.59
CA PRO A 57 -18.88 1.31 4.39
C PRO A 57 -17.69 0.58 3.74
N PHE A 58 -16.82 1.30 3.03
CA PHE A 58 -15.64 0.74 2.40
C PHE A 58 -14.35 1.05 3.18
N THR A 59 -14.30 2.22 3.81
CA THR A 59 -13.12 2.68 4.56
C THR A 59 -13.07 2.15 5.99
N GLY A 60 -14.20 1.61 6.48
CA GLY A 60 -14.43 1.18 7.86
C GLY A 60 -15.08 2.29 8.69
N TYR A 61 -15.81 1.92 9.74
CA TYR A 61 -16.48 2.87 10.63
C TYR A 61 -15.65 3.23 11.85
N VAL A 62 -14.81 2.31 12.29
CA VAL A 62 -13.85 2.49 13.39
C VAL A 62 -12.41 2.20 12.96
N THR A 63 -12.17 2.14 11.65
CA THR A 63 -10.84 2.00 11.06
C THR A 63 -10.23 3.37 10.82
N ARG A 64 -8.97 3.56 11.25
CA ARG A 64 -8.21 4.78 11.02
C ARG A 64 -7.17 4.52 9.94
N ARG A 65 -7.09 5.43 8.96
CA ARG A 65 -6.17 5.34 7.82
C ARG A 65 -5.41 6.64 7.66
N TRP A 66 -4.09 6.55 7.53
CA TRP A 66 -3.22 7.67 7.20
C TRP A 66 -2.58 7.44 5.86
N PHE A 67 -2.53 8.50 5.08
CA PHE A 67 -1.91 8.57 3.76
C PHE A 67 -0.82 9.64 3.75
N ASP A 68 -0.23 9.91 2.58
CA ASP A 68 0.83 10.92 2.42
C ASP A 68 2.07 10.65 3.30
N LEU A 69 2.33 9.38 3.57
CA LEU A 69 3.33 8.94 4.54
C LEU A 69 4.76 9.32 4.15
N LEU A 70 5.08 9.36 2.85
CA LEU A 70 6.41 9.75 2.36
C LEU A 70 6.78 11.21 2.66
N ASN A 71 5.80 12.07 2.96
CA ASN A 71 6.05 13.41 3.48
C ASN A 71 6.23 13.43 5.00
N ASP A 72 5.77 12.42 5.73
CA ASP A 72 5.80 12.38 7.19
C ASP A 72 7.16 11.99 7.76
N ALA A 73 7.78 10.90 7.28
CA ALA A 73 9.03 10.39 7.83
C ALA A 73 9.87 9.63 6.80
N ASP A 74 11.19 9.57 7.05
CA ASP A 74 12.13 8.85 6.17
C ASP A 74 11.95 7.33 6.24
N LEU A 75 11.44 6.81 7.35
CA LEU A 75 11.09 5.41 7.54
C LEU A 75 10.24 4.84 6.40
N TRP A 76 9.33 5.61 5.86
CA TRP A 76 8.43 5.20 4.79
C TRP A 76 9.13 4.93 3.45
N GLN A 77 10.33 5.50 3.26
CA GLN A 77 11.16 5.19 2.10
C GLN A 77 11.64 3.73 2.13
N GLU A 78 12.08 3.24 3.31
CA GLU A 78 12.53 1.85 3.49
C GLU A 78 11.40 0.86 3.22
N VAL A 79 10.20 1.19 3.67
CA VAL A 79 8.99 0.37 3.43
C VAL A 79 8.67 0.28 1.95
N ALA A 80 8.67 1.41 1.23
CA ALA A 80 8.31 1.46 -0.19
C ALA A 80 9.24 0.64 -1.09
N VAL A 81 10.55 0.59 -0.76
CA VAL A 81 11.57 -0.14 -1.53
C VAL A 81 12.07 -1.39 -0.80
N HIS A 82 11.24 -1.97 0.04
CA HIS A 82 11.63 -3.14 0.83
C HIS A 82 12.16 -4.28 -0.05
N PRO A 83 13.26 -4.97 0.34
CA PRO A 83 13.94 -5.95 -0.52
C PRO A 83 13.04 -7.06 -1.07
N TRP A 84 12.07 -7.56 -0.31
CA TRP A 84 11.09 -8.53 -0.78
C TRP A 84 10.23 -7.98 -1.92
N ILE A 85 9.76 -6.75 -1.76
CA ILE A 85 8.92 -6.07 -2.75
C ILE A 85 9.70 -5.89 -4.05
N MET A 86 10.92 -5.37 -3.96
CA MET A 86 11.78 -5.10 -5.12
C MET A 86 12.21 -6.36 -5.88
N GLN A 87 12.14 -7.55 -5.27
CA GLN A 87 12.48 -8.81 -5.92
C GLN A 87 11.27 -9.56 -6.49
N ILE A 88 10.11 -9.46 -5.85
CA ILE A 88 8.89 -10.18 -6.26
C ILE A 88 8.09 -9.40 -7.30
N LEU A 89 7.85 -8.12 -7.07
CA LEU A 89 6.92 -7.35 -7.91
C LEU A 89 7.35 -7.17 -9.38
N PRO A 90 8.63 -7.09 -9.75
CA PRO A 90 9.02 -7.12 -11.17
C PRO A 90 8.51 -8.37 -11.90
N GLN A 91 8.45 -9.52 -11.23
CA GLN A 91 7.96 -10.77 -11.80
C GLN A 91 6.43 -10.86 -11.83
N VAL A 92 5.75 -10.12 -10.97
CA VAL A 92 4.28 -10.10 -10.86
C VAL A 92 3.65 -9.01 -11.72
N LEU A 93 4.19 -7.80 -11.68
CA LEU A 93 3.64 -6.60 -12.35
C LEU A 93 4.45 -6.17 -13.59
N GLY A 94 5.61 -6.77 -13.82
CA GLY A 94 6.54 -6.39 -14.86
C GLY A 94 7.52 -5.29 -14.45
N ASP A 95 8.59 -5.15 -15.23
CA ASP A 95 9.60 -4.12 -15.02
C ASP A 95 8.99 -2.72 -15.13
N GLY A 96 9.43 -1.82 -14.26
CA GLY A 96 8.93 -0.45 -14.23
C GLY A 96 7.56 -0.29 -13.55
N PHE A 97 7.17 -1.26 -12.70
CA PHE A 97 6.01 -1.11 -11.81
C PHE A 97 6.16 0.13 -10.92
N LEU A 98 5.04 0.65 -10.44
CA LEU A 98 4.96 1.90 -9.69
C LEU A 98 4.34 1.66 -8.32
N LEU A 99 4.74 2.46 -7.33
CA LEU A 99 3.99 2.64 -6.09
C LEU A 99 2.68 3.37 -6.42
N SER A 100 1.55 2.72 -6.18
CA SER A 100 0.23 3.27 -6.52
C SER A 100 -0.39 4.09 -5.40
N THR A 101 -0.34 3.57 -4.19
CA THR A 101 -0.72 4.28 -2.95
C THR A 101 -0.06 3.63 -1.74
N MET A 102 0.17 4.41 -0.69
CA MET A 102 0.74 3.94 0.55
C MET A 102 -0.08 4.47 1.72
N GLY A 103 -0.62 3.56 2.51
CA GLY A 103 -1.42 3.93 3.66
C GLY A 103 -1.35 2.92 4.79
N THR A 104 -1.98 3.28 5.88
CA THR A 104 -2.15 2.43 7.04
C THR A 104 -3.58 1.91 7.13
N ALA A 105 -3.80 0.87 7.92
CA ALA A 105 -5.13 0.40 8.32
C ALA A 105 -5.09 -0.04 9.78
N VAL A 106 -5.46 0.86 10.67
CA VAL A 106 -5.66 0.55 12.09
C VAL A 106 -7.13 0.22 12.28
N VAL A 107 -7.44 -1.07 12.22
CA VAL A 107 -8.80 -1.61 12.29
C VAL A 107 -9.18 -1.73 13.76
N GLY A 108 -10.05 -0.83 14.22
CA GLY A 108 -10.49 -0.78 15.60
C GLY A 108 -11.32 -2.01 15.98
N HIS A 109 -11.43 -2.27 17.31
CA HIS A 109 -12.32 -3.31 17.80
C HIS A 109 -13.78 -3.00 17.40
N ASP A 110 -14.58 -4.02 17.21
CA ASP A 110 -15.97 -3.95 16.73
C ASP A 110 -16.11 -3.43 15.28
N GLU A 111 -15.02 -3.35 14.51
CA GLU A 111 -15.13 -3.07 13.08
C GLU A 111 -15.81 -4.23 12.35
N SER A 112 -16.78 -3.90 11.51
CA SER A 112 -17.49 -4.87 10.68
C SER A 112 -16.59 -5.39 9.54
N ALA A 113 -16.89 -6.61 9.05
CA ALA A 113 -16.23 -7.12 7.86
C ALA A 113 -16.50 -6.23 6.64
N GLN A 114 -15.51 -6.05 5.79
CA GLN A 114 -15.70 -5.44 4.47
C GLN A 114 -16.45 -6.41 3.55
N ALA A 115 -17.24 -5.88 2.64
CA ALA A 115 -17.71 -6.64 1.51
C ALA A 115 -16.53 -7.13 0.66
N VAL A 116 -16.66 -8.34 0.10
CA VAL A 116 -15.65 -8.87 -0.82
C VAL A 116 -15.60 -8.00 -2.06
N HIS A 117 -14.38 -7.61 -2.45
CA HIS A 117 -14.11 -6.67 -3.54
C HIS A 117 -12.82 -7.03 -4.28
N VAL A 118 -12.52 -6.30 -5.32
CA VAL A 118 -11.25 -6.28 -6.04
C VAL A 118 -10.76 -4.84 -6.12
N ASP A 119 -9.43 -4.64 -6.00
CA ASP A 119 -8.86 -3.29 -5.94
C ASP A 119 -8.60 -2.70 -7.33
N ASP A 120 -8.50 -3.53 -8.34
CA ASP A 120 -8.21 -3.10 -9.70
C ASP A 120 -9.47 -2.79 -10.55
N SER A 121 -10.67 -2.95 -10.00
CA SER A 121 -11.93 -2.53 -10.64
C SER A 121 -11.98 -1.04 -11.02
N VAL A 122 -11.15 -0.21 -10.39
CA VAL A 122 -10.98 1.20 -10.72
C VAL A 122 -10.48 1.43 -12.16
N TYR A 123 -9.90 0.42 -12.80
CA TYR A 123 -9.36 0.50 -14.16
C TYR A 123 -10.30 0.00 -15.25
N SER A 124 -11.44 -0.60 -14.90
CA SER A 124 -12.49 -1.05 -15.83
C SER A 124 -12.01 -1.97 -16.96
N PHE A 125 -11.08 -2.87 -16.69
CA PHE A 125 -10.66 -3.91 -17.65
C PHE A 125 -11.60 -5.12 -17.58
N PRO A 126 -11.89 -5.77 -18.72
CA PRO A 126 -12.59 -7.07 -18.71
C PRO A 126 -11.77 -8.13 -17.99
N ARG A 127 -12.41 -8.98 -17.22
CA ARG A 127 -11.76 -10.10 -16.53
C ARG A 127 -11.82 -11.40 -17.38
N PRO A 128 -10.87 -12.33 -17.23
CA PRO A 128 -9.58 -12.12 -16.54
C PRO A 128 -8.64 -11.21 -17.36
N HIS A 129 -7.75 -10.51 -16.70
CA HIS A 129 -6.78 -9.60 -17.32
C HIS A 129 -5.37 -9.79 -16.72
N PRO A 130 -4.31 -9.30 -17.36
CA PRO A 130 -2.97 -9.31 -16.78
C PRO A 130 -2.94 -8.62 -15.40
N ASN A 131 -1.93 -8.93 -14.58
CA ASN A 131 -1.78 -8.32 -13.27
C ASN A 131 -1.58 -6.80 -13.38
N LEU A 132 -2.56 -6.03 -12.92
CA LEU A 132 -2.55 -4.56 -12.95
C LEU A 132 -2.13 -3.97 -11.62
N VAL A 133 -2.52 -4.60 -10.51
CA VAL A 133 -2.28 -4.16 -9.13
C VAL A 133 -1.85 -5.36 -8.31
N CYS A 134 -0.91 -5.13 -7.41
CA CYS A 134 -0.57 -6.06 -6.32
C CYS A 134 -0.51 -5.28 -5.01
N ASN A 135 -1.34 -5.67 -4.06
CA ASN A 135 -1.36 -5.11 -2.72
C ASN A 135 -0.35 -5.83 -1.85
N THR A 136 0.30 -5.08 -0.96
CA THR A 136 1.10 -5.65 0.10
C THR A 136 0.48 -5.25 1.44
N MET A 137 0.13 -6.25 2.24
CA MET A 137 -0.47 -6.08 3.56
C MET A 137 0.56 -6.46 4.61
N TRP A 138 1.01 -5.49 5.37
CA TRP A 138 2.06 -5.64 6.37
C TRP A 138 1.42 -5.81 7.74
N ALA A 139 1.61 -6.96 8.37
CA ALA A 139 1.06 -7.23 9.70
C ALA A 139 1.96 -6.62 10.78
N LEU A 140 1.56 -5.48 11.34
CA LEU A 140 2.27 -4.90 12.48
C LEU A 140 1.78 -5.53 13.80
N THR A 141 0.55 -6.04 13.84
CA THR A 141 0.02 -6.93 14.89
C THR A 141 -0.42 -8.24 14.25
N ASP A 142 -0.69 -9.26 15.06
CA ASP A 142 -1.14 -10.57 14.55
C ASP A 142 -2.45 -10.45 13.77
N PHE A 143 -2.50 -11.06 12.59
CA PHE A 143 -3.72 -11.28 11.83
C PHE A 143 -4.29 -12.65 12.20
N THR A 144 -5.37 -12.63 12.98
CA THR A 144 -6.13 -13.80 13.40
C THR A 144 -7.58 -13.68 12.95
N GLU A 145 -8.36 -14.76 13.07
CA GLU A 145 -9.82 -14.67 12.82
C GLU A 145 -10.46 -13.58 13.71
N ALA A 146 -10.08 -13.51 14.98
CA ALA A 146 -10.66 -12.57 15.94
C ALA A 146 -10.26 -11.12 15.66
N THR A 147 -9.02 -10.86 15.20
CA THR A 147 -8.57 -9.50 14.85
C THR A 147 -9.03 -9.03 13.47
N GLY A 148 -9.82 -9.86 12.77
CA GLY A 148 -10.34 -9.53 11.45
C GLY A 148 -9.29 -9.63 10.36
N ALA A 149 -8.51 -10.74 10.34
CA ALA A 149 -7.57 -11.02 9.26
C ALA A 149 -8.22 -10.82 7.89
N THR A 150 -7.46 -10.32 6.93
CA THR A 150 -7.94 -10.22 5.54
C THR A 150 -8.35 -11.59 5.04
N ARG A 151 -9.46 -11.66 4.35
CA ARG A 151 -10.01 -12.86 3.76
C ARG A 151 -9.89 -12.78 2.25
N VAL A 152 -9.55 -13.89 1.61
CA VAL A 152 -9.37 -14.00 0.15
C VAL A 152 -10.19 -15.16 -0.40
N VAL A 153 -10.51 -15.13 -1.68
CA VAL A 153 -11.03 -16.29 -2.44
C VAL A 153 -9.89 -16.77 -3.34
N PRO A 154 -9.17 -17.85 -2.98
CA PRO A 154 -8.04 -18.34 -3.76
C PRO A 154 -8.42 -18.63 -5.22
N GLY A 155 -7.58 -18.25 -6.18
CA GLY A 155 -7.80 -18.47 -7.60
C GLY A 155 -8.83 -17.54 -8.27
N SER A 156 -9.45 -16.63 -7.52
CA SER A 156 -10.49 -15.73 -8.05
C SER A 156 -9.97 -14.66 -9.00
N GLN A 157 -8.65 -14.45 -9.09
CA GLN A 157 -8.04 -13.57 -10.10
C GLN A 157 -8.40 -14.02 -11.53
N ASP A 158 -8.69 -15.30 -11.74
CA ASP A 158 -9.05 -15.89 -13.03
C ASP A 158 -10.57 -15.90 -13.31
N PHE A 159 -11.39 -15.39 -12.38
CA PHE A 159 -12.84 -15.32 -12.59
C PHE A 159 -13.22 -14.26 -13.63
N GLU A 160 -14.29 -14.54 -14.40
CA GLU A 160 -14.72 -13.69 -15.52
C GLU A 160 -15.49 -12.42 -15.07
N HIS A 161 -15.86 -12.32 -13.79
CA HIS A 161 -16.72 -11.24 -13.26
C HIS A 161 -16.10 -10.62 -12.02
N ASP A 162 -16.44 -9.39 -11.74
CA ASP A 162 -16.18 -8.77 -10.44
C ASP A 162 -17.11 -9.36 -9.37
N PRO A 163 -16.68 -9.35 -8.07
CA PRO A 163 -17.54 -9.85 -7.01
C PRO A 163 -18.80 -9.00 -6.85
N ALA A 164 -19.93 -9.65 -6.65
CA ALA A 164 -21.15 -8.97 -6.28
C ALA A 164 -21.15 -8.66 -4.78
N LEU A 165 -21.34 -7.40 -4.40
CA LEU A 165 -21.28 -6.94 -3.01
C LEU A 165 -22.28 -7.64 -2.06
N THR A 166 -23.32 -8.24 -2.62
CA THR A 166 -24.38 -8.93 -1.86
C THR A 166 -24.22 -10.44 -1.84
N GLU A 167 -23.19 -10.97 -2.49
CA GLU A 167 -22.94 -12.41 -2.58
C GLU A 167 -22.02 -12.87 -1.45
N ALA A 168 -22.28 -14.06 -0.91
CA ALA A 168 -21.41 -14.72 0.05
C ALA A 168 -20.41 -15.60 -0.71
N TYR A 169 -19.13 -15.42 -0.42
CA TYR A 169 -18.05 -16.19 -1.00
C TYR A 169 -17.42 -17.10 0.06
N ASP A 170 -16.98 -18.27 -0.35
CA ASP A 170 -16.14 -19.14 0.48
C ASP A 170 -14.74 -18.54 0.51
N THR A 171 -14.36 -17.99 1.64
CA THR A 171 -13.14 -17.21 1.81
C THR A 171 -12.21 -17.85 2.82
N GLU A 172 -10.91 -17.72 2.58
CA GLU A 172 -9.84 -18.11 3.51
C GLU A 172 -9.25 -16.89 4.20
N ALA A 173 -8.98 -16.98 5.51
CA ALA A 173 -8.34 -15.92 6.26
C ALA A 173 -6.82 -15.96 6.08
N LEU A 174 -6.19 -14.83 5.80
CA LEU A 174 -4.73 -14.69 5.77
C LEU A 174 -4.20 -14.60 7.21
N LEU A 175 -4.11 -15.74 7.87
CA LEU A 175 -3.60 -15.83 9.25
C LEU A 175 -2.07 -15.71 9.22
N MET A 176 -1.55 -14.69 9.89
CA MET A 176 -0.12 -14.41 9.91
C MET A 176 0.29 -13.65 11.18
N PRO A 177 1.45 -13.99 11.78
CA PRO A 177 1.96 -13.25 12.94
C PRO A 177 2.46 -11.86 12.53
N ALA A 178 2.56 -10.96 13.50
CA ALA A 178 3.26 -9.69 13.35
C ALA A 178 4.65 -9.89 12.74
N GLY A 179 5.06 -8.97 11.86
CA GLY A 179 6.31 -9.09 11.10
C GLY A 179 6.16 -9.84 9.77
N SER A 180 4.94 -10.27 9.40
CA SER A 180 4.66 -10.90 8.09
C SER A 180 4.18 -9.87 7.05
N ILE A 181 4.37 -10.21 5.77
CA ILE A 181 3.84 -9.44 4.63
C ILE A 181 3.04 -10.41 3.75
N ALA A 182 1.79 -10.08 3.46
CA ALA A 182 1.00 -10.76 2.44
C ALA A 182 0.99 -9.93 1.15
N LEU A 183 1.21 -10.60 0.01
CA LEU A 183 0.99 -10.03 -1.32
C LEU A 183 -0.33 -10.59 -1.85
N VAL A 184 -1.20 -9.70 -2.34
CA VAL A 184 -2.52 -10.07 -2.87
C VAL A 184 -2.73 -9.34 -4.20
N LEU A 185 -3.02 -10.05 -5.28
CA LEU A 185 -3.37 -9.42 -6.55
C LEU A 185 -4.61 -8.55 -6.40
N GLY A 186 -4.61 -7.39 -7.02
CA GLY A 186 -5.78 -6.50 -7.03
C GLY A 186 -7.02 -7.17 -7.63
N SER A 187 -6.83 -8.12 -8.54
CA SER A 187 -7.88 -8.95 -9.13
C SER A 187 -8.33 -10.14 -8.27
N CYS A 188 -7.61 -10.50 -7.21
CA CYS A 188 -8.04 -11.51 -6.26
C CYS A 188 -9.14 -10.96 -5.36
N TYR A 189 -10.26 -11.69 -5.24
CA TYR A 189 -11.39 -11.32 -4.38
C TYR A 189 -10.94 -11.32 -2.92
N HIS A 190 -11.12 -10.20 -2.23
CA HIS A 190 -10.69 -10.07 -0.84
C HIS A 190 -11.52 -9.05 -0.06
N GLY A 191 -11.32 -9.03 1.25
CA GLY A 191 -11.92 -8.05 2.16
C GLY A 191 -11.40 -8.24 3.57
N ALA A 192 -11.44 -7.22 4.41
CA ALA A 192 -11.11 -7.37 5.82
C ALA A 192 -12.18 -8.19 6.54
N GLY A 193 -11.76 -9.09 7.44
CA GLY A 193 -12.66 -9.75 8.39
C GLY A 193 -13.14 -8.77 9.46
N ALA A 194 -14.19 -9.14 10.20
CA ALA A 194 -14.65 -8.37 11.35
C ALA A 194 -13.64 -8.46 12.50
N ASN A 195 -13.34 -7.34 13.14
CA ASN A 195 -12.49 -7.35 14.33
C ASN A 195 -13.33 -7.47 15.60
N THR A 196 -13.31 -8.64 16.21
CA THR A 196 -14.03 -8.97 17.45
C THR A 196 -13.08 -9.22 18.64
N SER A 197 -11.79 -8.89 18.48
CA SER A 197 -10.76 -9.22 19.48
C SER A 197 -10.76 -8.33 20.73
N GLY A 198 -11.37 -7.16 20.65
CA GLY A 198 -11.27 -6.14 21.70
C GLY A 198 -10.01 -5.25 21.59
N GLU A 199 -9.15 -5.51 20.61
CA GLU A 199 -7.91 -4.75 20.36
C GLU A 199 -7.84 -4.23 18.93
N ASP A 200 -7.03 -3.22 18.69
CA ASP A 200 -6.77 -2.71 17.34
C ASP A 200 -5.88 -3.69 16.55
N ARG A 201 -6.24 -3.98 15.28
CA ARG A 201 -5.35 -4.64 14.33
C ARG A 201 -4.62 -3.58 13.51
N ILE A 202 -3.30 -3.53 13.62
CA ILE A 202 -2.47 -2.54 12.95
C ILE A 202 -1.84 -3.15 11.70
N ALA A 203 -2.04 -2.52 10.56
CA ALA A 203 -1.48 -2.93 9.28
C ALA A 203 -1.00 -1.73 8.46
N LEU A 204 -0.07 -1.99 7.52
CA LEU A 204 0.12 -1.12 6.36
C LEU A 204 -0.59 -1.76 5.17
N THR A 205 -1.13 -0.92 4.30
CA THR A 205 -1.71 -1.32 3.02
C THR A 205 -1.02 -0.52 1.93
N ILE A 206 -0.20 -1.19 1.15
CA ILE A 206 0.62 -0.53 0.13
C ILE A 206 0.35 -1.20 -1.20
N ASN A 207 -0.16 -0.44 -2.15
CA ASN A 207 -0.53 -0.94 -3.46
C ASN A 207 0.51 -0.53 -4.48
N TYR A 208 0.92 -1.49 -5.29
CA TYR A 208 1.76 -1.26 -6.45
C TYR A 208 0.97 -1.57 -7.72
N CYS A 209 1.27 -0.87 -8.81
CA CYS A 209 0.60 -1.10 -10.08
C CYS A 209 1.60 -1.31 -11.22
N ASN A 210 1.14 -1.95 -12.29
CA ASN A 210 1.91 -2.06 -13.53
C ASN A 210 2.28 -0.67 -14.04
N GLY A 211 3.47 -0.51 -14.60
CA GLY A 211 4.04 0.77 -15.02
C GLY A 211 3.27 1.53 -16.11
N CYS A 212 2.29 0.90 -16.76
CA CYS A 212 1.39 1.58 -17.71
C CYS A 212 0.10 2.12 -17.04
N MET A 213 -0.09 1.86 -15.74
CA MET A 213 -1.30 2.27 -15.03
C MET A 213 -1.11 3.65 -14.38
N ARG A 214 -2.20 4.36 -14.23
CA ARG A 214 -2.22 5.56 -13.40
C ARG A 214 -2.24 5.16 -11.93
N GLN A 215 -1.33 5.70 -11.13
CA GLN A 215 -1.29 5.52 -9.69
C GLN A 215 -2.61 6.00 -9.05
N GLN A 216 -3.12 5.30 -8.05
CA GLN A 216 -4.34 5.69 -7.31
C GLN A 216 -4.11 6.99 -6.54
N GLU A 217 -2.93 7.15 -5.95
CA GLU A 217 -2.50 8.40 -5.30
C GLU A 217 -1.60 9.17 -6.26
N ASN A 218 -1.83 10.48 -6.40
CA ASN A 218 -0.96 11.31 -7.24
C ASN A 218 0.32 11.70 -6.48
N LEU A 219 1.19 10.72 -6.27
CA LEU A 219 2.43 10.87 -5.51
C LEU A 219 3.39 11.88 -6.11
N MET A 220 3.42 12.01 -7.44
CA MET A 220 4.30 12.99 -8.11
C MET A 220 3.90 14.43 -7.77
N LEU A 221 2.63 14.71 -7.53
CA LEU A 221 2.14 16.04 -7.13
C LEU A 221 2.02 16.17 -5.60
N GLY A 222 1.69 15.07 -4.91
CA GLY A 222 1.48 15.06 -3.46
C GLY A 222 2.76 15.17 -2.65
N ILE A 223 3.86 14.57 -3.13
CA ILE A 223 5.14 14.64 -2.44
C ILE A 223 5.83 15.97 -2.74
N HIS A 224 6.29 16.63 -1.67
CA HIS A 224 6.98 17.91 -1.84
C HIS A 224 8.26 17.76 -2.68
N PRO A 225 8.55 18.64 -3.66
CA PRO A 225 9.70 18.53 -4.54
C PRO A 225 11.04 18.39 -3.82
N SER A 226 11.25 19.07 -2.68
CA SER A 226 12.49 18.93 -1.91
C SER A 226 12.66 17.55 -1.27
N ARG A 227 11.55 16.93 -0.86
CA ARG A 227 11.53 15.53 -0.39
C ARG A 227 11.84 14.59 -1.55
N MET A 228 11.17 14.78 -2.67
CA MET A 228 11.37 13.97 -3.87
C MET A 228 12.84 13.97 -4.33
N LEU A 229 13.50 15.14 -4.30
CA LEU A 229 14.92 15.26 -4.65
C LEU A 229 15.87 14.54 -3.69
N SER A 230 15.47 14.34 -2.43
CA SER A 230 16.26 13.64 -1.42
C SER A 230 16.13 12.11 -1.46
N PHE A 231 15.12 11.58 -2.16
CA PHE A 231 14.86 10.15 -2.22
C PHE A 231 15.91 9.41 -3.05
N ALA A 232 16.21 8.16 -2.67
CA ALA A 232 17.04 7.28 -3.46
C ALA A 232 16.45 7.04 -4.86
N PRO A 233 17.28 6.81 -5.89
CA PRO A 233 16.82 6.60 -7.26
C PRO A 233 15.77 5.50 -7.41
N GLU A 234 15.85 4.42 -6.65
CA GLU A 234 14.88 3.31 -6.66
C GLU A 234 13.48 3.79 -6.25
N LEU A 235 13.39 4.63 -5.22
CA LEU A 235 12.11 5.19 -4.79
C LEU A 235 11.59 6.20 -5.82
N GLN A 236 12.45 7.05 -6.38
CA GLN A 236 12.08 7.98 -7.45
C GLN A 236 11.51 7.21 -8.67
N ASP A 237 12.12 6.06 -9.01
CA ASP A 237 11.63 5.19 -10.08
C ASP A 237 10.21 4.68 -9.79
N LEU A 238 9.97 4.18 -8.57
CA LEU A 238 8.64 3.72 -8.12
C LEU A 238 7.59 4.83 -8.13
N LEU A 239 7.99 6.08 -7.92
CA LEU A 239 7.10 7.24 -7.92
C LEU A 239 6.78 7.75 -9.33
N GLY A 240 7.40 7.19 -10.37
CA GLY A 240 7.16 7.53 -11.76
C GLY A 240 8.19 8.47 -12.38
N PHE A 241 9.31 8.74 -11.71
CA PHE A 241 10.41 9.57 -12.25
C PHE A 241 11.40 8.79 -13.12
N LYS A 242 10.93 7.67 -13.68
CA LYS A 242 11.64 6.89 -14.71
C LYS A 242 10.69 6.61 -15.85
N THR A 243 11.20 6.64 -17.07
CA THR A 243 10.45 6.17 -18.22
C THR A 243 10.20 4.67 -18.15
N SER A 244 8.95 4.24 -18.24
CA SER A 244 8.55 2.84 -18.32
C SER A 244 7.97 2.55 -19.71
N VAL A 245 8.58 1.63 -20.46
CA VAL A 245 8.13 1.18 -21.80
C VAL A 245 7.82 2.37 -22.74
N GLY A 246 8.57 3.46 -22.62
CA GLY A 246 8.38 4.69 -23.39
C GLY A 246 7.34 5.67 -22.84
N ALA A 247 6.65 5.33 -21.75
CA ALA A 247 5.73 6.22 -21.06
C ALA A 247 6.44 6.97 -19.92
N GLY A 248 5.90 8.13 -19.51
CA GLY A 248 6.37 8.90 -18.37
C GLY A 248 7.50 9.91 -18.67
N HIS A 249 7.97 10.02 -19.93
CA HIS A 249 9.03 10.97 -20.26
C HIS A 249 8.54 12.44 -20.25
N ILE A 250 9.46 13.37 -19.99
CA ILE A 250 9.27 14.82 -20.20
C ILE A 250 10.14 15.23 -21.42
N PHE A 251 9.51 15.63 -22.52
CA PHE A 251 10.23 16.01 -23.76
C PHE A 251 11.29 14.99 -24.21
N ALA A 252 10.96 13.70 -24.17
CA ALA A 252 11.86 12.58 -24.43
C ALA A 252 13.08 12.50 -23.46
N GLN A 253 13.04 13.18 -22.33
CA GLN A 253 14.05 13.17 -21.27
C GLN A 253 13.55 12.40 -20.04
N ASP A 254 14.48 11.93 -19.21
CA ASP A 254 14.21 11.36 -17.90
C ASP A 254 13.56 12.43 -16.99
N PRO A 255 12.40 12.17 -16.38
CA PRO A 255 11.71 13.12 -15.51
C PRO A 255 12.55 13.64 -14.36
N ARG A 256 13.50 12.84 -13.84
CA ARG A 256 14.41 13.26 -12.75
C ARG A 256 15.31 14.44 -13.14
N LEU A 257 15.78 14.47 -14.38
CA LEU A 257 16.60 15.59 -14.88
C LEU A 257 15.80 16.88 -14.93
N GLU A 258 14.55 16.80 -15.34
CA GLU A 258 13.67 17.97 -15.40
C GLU A 258 13.24 18.42 -14.00
N MET A 259 12.97 17.49 -13.10
CA MET A 259 12.67 17.80 -11.70
C MET A 259 13.83 18.57 -11.04
N GLN A 260 15.08 18.12 -11.23
CA GLN A 260 16.26 18.79 -10.72
C GLN A 260 16.42 20.22 -11.29
N ARG A 261 16.07 20.43 -12.55
CA ARG A 261 16.15 21.75 -13.20
C ARG A 261 15.07 22.74 -12.72
N HIS A 262 13.87 22.24 -12.46
CA HIS A 262 12.71 23.10 -12.24
C HIS A 262 12.41 23.38 -10.76
N TYR A 263 12.82 22.50 -9.85
CA TYR A 263 12.36 22.54 -8.46
C TYR A 263 13.46 22.81 -7.42
N ALA A 264 14.74 22.72 -7.78
CA ALA A 264 15.84 22.83 -6.81
C ALA A 264 15.86 24.17 -6.02
N ASP A 265 15.30 25.25 -6.59
CA ASP A 265 15.43 26.59 -6.03
C ASP A 265 14.09 27.26 -5.62
N GLN A 266 12.92 26.60 -5.74
CA GLN A 266 11.65 27.34 -5.76
C GLN A 266 10.72 27.18 -4.55
N ILE A 267 10.83 26.14 -3.74
CA ILE A 267 9.86 25.88 -2.66
C ILE A 267 10.55 25.31 -1.43
N THR A 268 10.24 25.80 -0.23
CA THR A 268 10.70 25.25 1.03
C THR A 268 9.74 24.18 1.53
N HIS A 269 10.28 23.14 2.14
CA HIS A 269 9.50 22.03 2.72
C HIS A 269 8.50 22.49 3.78
N ASP A 270 8.89 23.46 4.59
CA ASP A 270 8.10 23.96 5.71
C ASP A 270 6.76 24.56 5.25
N ASN A 271 6.75 25.34 4.18
CA ASN A 271 5.52 25.93 3.63
C ASN A 271 4.52 24.87 3.12
N PHE A 272 5.01 23.71 2.70
CA PHE A 272 4.16 22.62 2.23
C PHE A 272 3.49 21.89 3.39
N LEU A 273 4.24 21.61 4.45
CA LEU A 273 3.70 20.93 5.64
C LEU A 273 2.63 21.76 6.34
N ASP A 274 2.83 23.09 6.43
CA ASP A 274 1.84 24.00 6.98
C ASP A 274 0.53 23.92 6.19
N ARG A 275 0.61 24.02 4.88
CA ARG A 275 -0.57 23.94 3.98
C ARG A 275 -1.26 22.57 4.08
N ARG A 276 -0.51 21.47 4.21
CA ARG A 276 -1.07 20.13 4.39
C ARG A 276 -1.84 20.04 5.71
N ASN A 277 -1.28 20.55 6.79
CA ASN A 277 -1.94 20.57 8.10
C ASN A 277 -3.22 21.40 8.06
N ASP A 278 -3.23 22.54 7.35
CA ASP A 278 -4.43 23.36 7.14
C ASP A 278 -5.52 22.57 6.40
N LEU A 279 -5.17 21.86 5.31
CA LEU A 279 -6.10 21.02 4.55
C LEU A 279 -6.64 19.85 5.39
N HIS A 280 -5.81 19.25 6.24
CA HIS A 280 -6.24 18.21 7.17
C HIS A 280 -7.27 18.77 8.16
N ASN A 281 -6.98 19.90 8.78
CA ASN A 281 -7.87 20.55 9.74
C ASN A 281 -9.21 20.96 9.09
N GLU A 282 -9.19 21.45 7.84
CA GLU A 282 -10.41 21.77 7.07
C GLU A 282 -11.27 20.52 6.82
N ARG A 283 -10.65 19.38 6.47
CA ARG A 283 -11.36 18.12 6.21
C ARG A 283 -11.93 17.47 7.45
N THR A 284 -11.20 17.51 8.55
CA THR A 284 -11.58 16.83 9.80
C THR A 284 -12.39 17.71 10.75
N GLY A 285 -12.48 19.02 10.47
CA GLY A 285 -13.11 20.00 11.37
C GLY A 285 -12.33 20.21 12.65
N ALA A 286 -11.07 19.77 12.73
CA ALA A 286 -10.20 20.00 13.87
C ALA A 286 -9.95 21.51 13.97
N LYS A 287 -10.35 22.10 15.09
CA LYS A 287 -10.03 23.49 15.41
C LYS A 287 -8.58 23.57 15.89
N THR A 288 -7.78 24.41 15.27
CA THR A 288 -6.44 24.79 15.77
C THR A 288 -6.49 25.37 17.18
#